data_fff33a7a16bb8d4f419e67bab7582b97
#
_entry.id   fff33a7a16bb8d4f419e67bab7582b97
#
_cell.length_a   1.000
_cell.length_b   1.000
_cell.length_c   1.000
_cell.angle_alpha   90.00
_cell.angle_beta   90.00
_cell.angle_gamma   90.00
#
_symmetry.space_group_name_H-M   'P 1'
#
loop_
_entity.id
_entity.type
_entity.pdbx_description
1 polymer ?
#
loop_
_entity_poly.entity_id
_entity_poly.type
_entity_poly.pdbx_seq_one_letter_code
_entity_poly.pdbx_strand_id
1 'polypeptide(L)'
;LTVAAGNKQCPISMGTACEITSIDFDGTDVVYSLLMNEAYANFDAFEKVPEAMKSAVVAMFNNPQGEIREMLELVVASQAGIKYIYKGKTSGKEVECYLNTEELKKILNQDMSLEEGNLQKLEEMVKVTNVSCPMKIDEATTLDKLTIESDNMVYFYTVNEEAVDMDAMRTN
;
A
#
# COMPACT_ATOMS: atom_id res chain seq x y z
N LEU A 1 -1.79 22.49 -2.96
CA LEU A 1 -1.66 21.70 -4.21
C LEU A 1 -3.05 21.44 -4.77
N THR A 2 -3.31 21.79 -6.03
CA THR A 2 -4.58 21.46 -6.68
C THR A 2 -4.48 20.08 -7.36
N VAL A 3 -5.60 19.35 -7.51
CA VAL A 3 -5.66 18.08 -8.27
C VAL A 3 -5.01 18.25 -9.65
N ALA A 4 -5.31 19.34 -10.36
CA ALA A 4 -4.71 19.63 -11.66
C ALA A 4 -3.18 19.81 -11.63
N ALA A 5 -2.62 20.32 -10.54
CA ALA A 5 -1.18 20.45 -10.39
C ALA A 5 -0.51 19.08 -10.10
N GLY A 6 -1.17 18.25 -9.30
CA GLY A 6 -0.74 16.87 -9.06
C GLY A 6 -0.78 16.04 -10.34
N ASN A 7 -1.87 16.12 -11.10
CA ASN A 7 -2.03 15.37 -12.34
C ASN A 7 -0.96 15.73 -13.41
N LYS A 8 -0.49 16.96 -13.45
CA LYS A 8 0.60 17.37 -14.35
C LYS A 8 1.94 16.69 -14.06
N GLN A 9 2.12 16.15 -12.87
CA GLN A 9 3.32 15.43 -12.47
C GLN A 9 3.24 13.94 -12.80
N CYS A 10 2.04 13.44 -13.16
CA CYS A 10 1.85 12.04 -13.54
C CYS A 10 2.51 11.75 -14.91
N PRO A 11 3.06 10.55 -15.08
CA PRO A 11 3.08 9.46 -14.12
C PRO A 11 4.13 9.65 -13.01
N ILE A 12 3.76 9.33 -11.76
CA ILE A 12 4.65 9.42 -10.59
C ILE A 12 5.03 8.01 -10.16
N SER A 13 6.31 7.66 -10.27
CA SER A 13 6.81 6.37 -9.82
C SER A 13 6.86 6.28 -8.30
N MET A 14 6.31 5.20 -7.74
CA MET A 14 6.39 4.83 -6.33
C MET A 14 7.28 3.59 -6.14
N GLY A 15 8.44 3.61 -6.75
CA GLY A 15 9.37 2.49 -6.76
C GLY A 15 9.03 1.47 -7.87
N THR A 16 9.42 0.21 -7.65
CA THR A 16 9.23 -0.87 -8.63
C THR A 16 7.83 -1.49 -8.58
N ALA A 17 7.10 -1.25 -7.49
CA ALA A 17 5.82 -1.90 -7.22
C ALA A 17 4.61 -1.16 -7.80
N CYS A 18 4.66 0.16 -7.86
CA CYS A 18 3.49 0.97 -8.19
C CYS A 18 3.85 2.28 -8.89
N GLU A 19 2.93 2.78 -9.72
CA GLU A 19 3.01 4.07 -10.38
C GLU A 19 1.64 4.78 -10.32
N ILE A 20 1.60 6.04 -9.92
CA ILE A 20 0.39 6.88 -10.02
C ILE A 20 0.31 7.37 -11.46
N THR A 21 -0.70 6.93 -12.19
CA THR A 21 -0.89 7.27 -13.61
C THR A 21 -1.70 8.53 -13.82
N SER A 22 -2.66 8.81 -12.92
CA SER A 22 -3.41 10.08 -12.91
C SER A 22 -3.93 10.43 -11.53
N ILE A 23 -4.21 11.73 -11.34
CA ILE A 23 -4.91 12.30 -10.19
C ILE A 23 -5.99 13.20 -10.74
N ASP A 24 -7.26 12.83 -10.55
CA ASP A 24 -8.41 13.50 -11.13
C ASP A 24 -9.45 13.86 -10.04
N PHE A 25 -10.45 14.66 -10.43
CA PHE A 25 -11.63 14.91 -9.61
C PHE A 25 -12.86 14.56 -10.43
N ASP A 26 -13.65 13.58 -9.94
CA ASP A 26 -14.81 13.05 -10.67
C ASP A 26 -16.09 13.89 -10.48
N GLY A 27 -16.00 15.02 -9.80
CA GLY A 27 -17.12 15.89 -9.43
C GLY A 27 -17.59 15.70 -7.98
N THR A 28 -17.12 14.65 -7.32
CA THR A 28 -17.45 14.31 -5.92
C THR A 28 -16.20 14.03 -5.12
N ASP A 29 -15.28 13.24 -5.67
CA ASP A 29 -14.12 12.71 -4.96
C ASP A 29 -12.82 12.94 -5.73
N VAL A 30 -11.70 12.95 -5.02
CA VAL A 30 -10.37 12.92 -5.62
C VAL A 30 -10.05 11.48 -5.98
N VAL A 31 -9.72 11.23 -7.25
CA VAL A 31 -9.46 9.90 -7.80
C VAL A 31 -7.98 9.74 -8.15
N TYR A 32 -7.32 8.79 -7.52
CA TYR A 32 -5.98 8.35 -7.86
C TYR A 32 -6.05 7.08 -8.68
N SER A 33 -5.53 7.08 -9.89
CA SER A 33 -5.36 5.87 -10.70
C SER A 33 -3.93 5.37 -10.57
N LEU A 34 -3.77 4.10 -10.23
CA LEU A 34 -2.48 3.48 -9.95
C LEU A 34 -2.29 2.22 -10.79
N LEU A 35 -1.11 2.09 -11.35
CA LEU A 35 -0.70 0.89 -12.08
C LEU A 35 0.24 0.07 -11.20
N MET A 36 -0.17 -1.15 -10.83
CA MET A 36 0.59 -2.03 -9.94
C MET A 36 1.29 -3.15 -10.71
N ASN A 37 2.52 -3.40 -10.32
CA ASN A 37 3.26 -4.57 -10.76
C ASN A 37 2.82 -5.80 -9.97
N GLU A 38 2.20 -6.76 -10.63
CA GLU A 38 1.61 -7.94 -10.02
C GLU A 38 2.65 -8.95 -9.48
N ALA A 39 3.93 -8.73 -9.74
CA ALA A 39 4.98 -9.47 -9.02
C ALA A 39 5.00 -9.14 -7.51
N TYR A 40 4.45 -7.97 -7.13
CA TYR A 40 4.40 -7.48 -5.74
C TYR A 40 2.98 -7.40 -5.17
N ALA A 41 1.94 -7.76 -5.95
CA ALA A 41 0.56 -7.63 -5.54
C ALA A 41 -0.32 -8.76 -6.10
N ASN A 42 -1.07 -9.41 -5.22
CA ASN A 42 -2.03 -10.44 -5.60
C ASN A 42 -3.45 -9.87 -5.59
N PHE A 43 -3.95 -9.50 -6.77
CA PHE A 43 -5.28 -8.92 -6.94
C PHE A 43 -6.41 -9.85 -6.49
N ASP A 44 -6.28 -11.18 -6.70
CA ASP A 44 -7.28 -12.15 -6.23
C ASP A 44 -7.38 -12.19 -4.69
N ALA A 45 -6.26 -11.92 -4.02
CA ALA A 45 -6.23 -11.84 -2.57
C ALA A 45 -6.85 -10.51 -2.09
N PHE A 46 -6.59 -9.39 -2.76
CA PHE A 46 -7.18 -8.09 -2.43
C PHE A 46 -8.70 -8.07 -2.63
N GLU A 47 -9.23 -8.73 -3.66
CA GLU A 47 -10.67 -8.90 -3.85
C GLU A 47 -11.32 -9.66 -2.68
N LYS A 48 -10.61 -10.61 -2.08
CA LYS A 48 -11.11 -11.40 -0.94
C LYS A 48 -11.04 -10.67 0.40
N VAL A 49 -10.12 -9.71 0.54
CA VAL A 49 -9.85 -9.00 1.80
C VAL A 49 -9.74 -7.49 1.54
N PRO A 50 -10.81 -6.82 1.06
CA PRO A 50 -10.78 -5.40 0.72
C PRO A 50 -10.42 -4.50 1.91
N GLU A 51 -10.79 -4.90 3.12
CA GLU A 51 -10.46 -4.16 4.35
C GLU A 51 -8.96 -4.08 4.62
N ALA A 52 -8.17 -5.10 4.22
CA ALA A 52 -6.72 -5.07 4.37
C ALA A 52 -6.10 -3.97 3.51
N MET A 53 -6.58 -3.79 2.28
CA MET A 53 -6.14 -2.69 1.42
C MET A 53 -6.51 -1.33 2.02
N LYS A 54 -7.73 -1.20 2.51
CA LYS A 54 -8.21 0.03 3.12
C LYS A 54 -7.39 0.42 4.34
N SER A 55 -7.11 -0.54 5.22
CA SER A 55 -6.25 -0.34 6.38
C SER A 55 -4.84 0.12 5.99
N ALA A 56 -4.26 -0.46 4.94
CA ALA A 56 -2.95 -0.04 4.44
C ALA A 56 -2.96 1.40 3.92
N VAL A 57 -3.98 1.79 3.16
CA VAL A 57 -4.13 3.17 2.66
C VAL A 57 -4.31 4.15 3.83
N VAL A 58 -5.12 3.81 4.84
CA VAL A 58 -5.26 4.62 6.07
C VAL A 58 -3.92 4.77 6.78
N ALA A 59 -3.16 3.68 6.93
CA ALA A 59 -1.86 3.71 7.58
C ALA A 59 -0.82 4.58 6.85
N MET A 60 -0.92 4.74 5.52
CA MET A 60 -0.06 5.66 4.76
C MET A 60 -0.26 7.12 5.18
N PHE A 61 -1.46 7.49 5.66
CA PHE A 61 -1.80 8.82 6.13
C PHE A 61 -1.69 8.98 7.65
N ASN A 62 -1.10 8.02 8.34
CA ASN A 62 -1.00 8.07 9.79
C ASN A 62 -0.14 9.27 10.24
N ASN A 63 -0.67 10.10 11.15
CA ASN A 63 -0.07 11.34 11.61
C ASN A 63 0.37 12.27 10.45
N PRO A 64 -0.55 12.69 9.55
CA PRO A 64 -0.20 13.48 8.37
C PRO A 64 0.35 14.84 8.78
N GLN A 65 1.46 15.26 8.15
CA GLN A 65 2.13 16.52 8.40
C GLN A 65 2.33 17.30 7.09
N GLY A 66 2.56 18.62 7.20
CA GLY A 66 2.89 19.48 6.07
C GLY A 66 1.88 19.40 4.92
N GLU A 67 2.37 19.30 3.69
CA GLU A 67 1.53 19.31 2.48
C GLU A 67 0.48 18.20 2.43
N ILE A 68 0.77 17.02 2.99
CA ILE A 68 -0.19 15.92 3.05
C ILE A 68 -1.36 16.28 3.95
N ARG A 69 -1.10 16.88 5.11
CA ARG A 69 -2.13 17.33 6.02
C ARG A 69 -2.99 18.42 5.39
N GLU A 70 -2.37 19.44 4.78
CA GLU A 70 -3.05 20.51 4.06
C GLU A 70 -3.95 19.99 2.95
N MET A 71 -3.47 19.00 2.18
CA MET A 71 -4.25 18.34 1.14
C MET A 71 -5.48 17.63 1.72
N LEU A 72 -5.31 16.84 2.80
CA LEU A 72 -6.41 16.14 3.45
C LEU A 72 -7.45 17.13 4.05
N GLU A 73 -6.98 18.22 4.67
CA GLU A 73 -7.84 19.27 5.20
C GLU A 73 -8.69 19.93 4.09
N LEU A 74 -8.08 20.18 2.93
CA LEU A 74 -8.79 20.72 1.76
C LEU A 74 -9.84 19.74 1.24
N VAL A 75 -9.52 18.46 1.12
CA VAL A 75 -10.46 17.42 0.68
C VAL A 75 -11.65 17.33 1.64
N VAL A 76 -11.38 17.30 2.95
CA VAL A 76 -12.42 17.27 3.98
C VAL A 76 -13.28 18.54 3.97
N ALA A 77 -12.67 19.72 3.82
CA ALA A 77 -13.38 21.00 3.73
C ALA A 77 -14.30 21.05 2.49
N SER A 78 -13.93 20.38 1.43
CA SER A 78 -14.71 20.24 0.21
C SER A 78 -15.81 19.15 0.29
N GLN A 79 -15.94 18.48 1.43
CA GLN A 79 -16.84 17.33 1.64
C GLN A 79 -16.60 16.18 0.64
N ALA A 80 -15.41 16.09 0.10
CA ALA A 80 -14.98 15.05 -0.82
C ALA A 80 -14.37 13.84 -0.07
N GLY A 81 -14.32 12.71 -0.75
CA GLY A 81 -13.53 11.55 -0.36
C GLY A 81 -12.29 11.40 -1.23
N ILE A 82 -11.54 10.33 -1.00
CA ILE A 82 -10.43 9.91 -1.84
C ILE A 82 -10.66 8.49 -2.31
N LYS A 83 -10.60 8.30 -3.61
CA LYS A 83 -10.75 7.01 -4.28
C LYS A 83 -9.42 6.60 -4.90
N TYR A 84 -8.95 5.39 -4.59
CA TYR A 84 -7.78 4.78 -5.18
C TYR A 84 -8.23 3.64 -6.08
N ILE A 85 -7.88 3.71 -7.36
CA ILE A 85 -8.16 2.66 -8.35
C ILE A 85 -6.82 2.00 -8.70
N TYR A 86 -6.60 0.81 -8.20
CA TYR A 86 -5.43 0.01 -8.48
C TYR A 86 -5.70 -0.91 -9.66
N LYS A 87 -4.84 -0.84 -10.68
CA LYS A 87 -4.94 -1.66 -11.87
C LYS A 87 -3.69 -2.53 -12.01
N GLY A 88 -3.89 -3.83 -12.21
CA GLY A 88 -2.82 -4.77 -12.50
C GLY A 88 -2.20 -4.53 -13.87
N LYS A 89 -0.88 -4.38 -13.92
CA LYS A 89 -0.15 -4.10 -15.16
C LYS A 89 -0.28 -5.22 -16.19
N THR A 90 -0.40 -6.47 -15.74
CA THR A 90 -0.43 -7.67 -16.58
C THR A 90 -1.85 -8.17 -16.80
N SER A 91 -2.64 -8.33 -15.74
CA SER A 91 -4.00 -8.87 -15.81
C SER A 91 -5.05 -7.84 -16.23
N GLY A 92 -4.77 -6.55 -15.98
CA GLY A 92 -5.74 -5.49 -16.13
C GLY A 92 -6.86 -5.50 -15.07
N LYS A 93 -6.79 -6.40 -14.07
CA LYS A 93 -7.74 -6.42 -12.95
C LYS A 93 -7.69 -5.10 -12.20
N GLU A 94 -8.84 -4.68 -11.69
CA GLU A 94 -8.97 -3.43 -10.93
C GLU A 94 -9.52 -3.72 -9.54
N VAL A 95 -8.97 -3.04 -8.54
CA VAL A 95 -9.45 -3.01 -7.16
C VAL A 95 -9.57 -1.57 -6.72
N GLU A 96 -10.70 -1.22 -6.13
CA GLU A 96 -10.98 0.11 -5.62
C GLU A 96 -10.87 0.15 -4.09
N CYS A 97 -10.24 1.20 -3.58
CA CYS A 97 -10.23 1.56 -2.17
C CYS A 97 -10.78 2.97 -2.02
N TYR A 98 -11.82 3.16 -1.21
CA TYR A 98 -12.46 4.44 -0.99
C TYR A 98 -12.38 4.86 0.49
N LEU A 99 -11.90 6.08 0.70
CA LEU A 99 -11.93 6.77 1.98
C LEU A 99 -12.94 7.91 1.91
N ASN A 100 -14.02 7.81 2.67
CA ASN A 100 -15.02 8.87 2.76
C ASN A 100 -14.55 10.03 3.65
N THR A 101 -15.27 11.14 3.60
CA THR A 101 -14.95 12.35 4.36
C THR A 101 -14.81 12.11 5.87
N GLU A 102 -15.66 11.24 6.46
CA GLU A 102 -15.60 10.95 7.90
C GLU A 102 -14.35 10.13 8.29
N GLU A 103 -13.91 9.25 7.42
CA GLU A 103 -12.65 8.49 7.59
C GLU A 103 -11.44 9.40 7.48
N LEU A 104 -11.46 10.35 6.53
CA LEU A 104 -10.41 11.36 6.40
C LEU A 104 -10.35 12.29 7.62
N LYS A 105 -11.51 12.70 8.19
CA LYS A 105 -11.57 13.45 9.45
C LYS A 105 -10.95 12.68 10.62
N LYS A 106 -11.19 11.36 10.69
CA LYS A 106 -10.57 10.52 11.73
C LYS A 106 -9.05 10.50 11.58
N ILE A 107 -8.55 10.38 10.36
CA ILE A 107 -7.11 10.43 10.07
C ILE A 107 -6.49 11.76 10.51
N LEU A 108 -7.15 12.88 10.21
CA LEU A 108 -6.69 14.21 10.61
C LEU A 108 -6.70 14.45 12.12
N ASN A 109 -7.61 13.80 12.84
CA ASN A 109 -7.78 13.94 14.28
C ASN A 109 -7.00 12.89 15.10
N GLN A 110 -6.25 12.00 14.44
CA GLN A 110 -5.39 11.05 15.14
C GLN A 110 -4.20 11.79 15.75
N ASP A 111 -4.18 11.86 17.07
CA ASP A 111 -3.04 12.39 17.86
C ASP A 111 -2.15 11.20 18.27
N MET A 112 -1.41 10.65 17.29
CA MET A 112 -0.49 9.53 17.51
C MET A 112 0.94 10.04 17.56
N SER A 113 1.74 9.47 18.44
CA SER A 113 3.19 9.69 18.42
C SER A 113 3.79 9.15 17.09
N LEU A 114 4.95 9.68 16.69
CA LEU A 114 5.64 9.23 15.47
C LEU A 114 5.97 7.72 15.52
N GLU A 115 6.32 7.21 16.71
CA GLU A 115 6.62 5.79 16.94
C GLU A 115 5.37 4.92 16.76
N GLU A 116 4.26 5.29 17.40
CA GLU A 116 2.98 4.57 17.24
C GLU A 116 2.50 4.57 15.79
N GLY A 117 2.61 5.72 15.10
CA GLY A 117 2.26 5.82 13.69
C GLY A 117 3.13 4.94 12.78
N ASN A 118 4.42 4.85 13.06
CA ASN A 118 5.34 3.99 12.30
C ASN A 118 5.09 2.51 12.57
N LEU A 119 4.82 2.13 13.83
CA LEU A 119 4.50 0.76 14.19
C LEU A 119 3.20 0.31 13.50
N GLN A 120 2.16 1.14 13.52
CA GLN A 120 0.91 0.82 12.83
C GLN A 120 1.09 0.64 11.33
N LYS A 121 1.88 1.50 10.67
CA LYS A 121 2.24 1.35 9.25
C LYS A 121 2.93 0.02 8.97
N LEU A 122 3.84 -0.37 9.85
CA LEU A 122 4.57 -1.63 9.74
C LEU A 122 3.63 -2.84 9.91
N GLU A 123 2.75 -2.81 10.90
CA GLU A 123 1.74 -3.86 11.13
C GLU A 123 0.80 -4.01 9.93
N GLU A 124 0.29 -2.89 9.38
CA GLU A 124 -0.57 -2.94 8.21
C GLU A 124 0.17 -3.43 6.95
N MET A 125 1.44 -3.03 6.77
CA MET A 125 2.27 -3.55 5.69
C MET A 125 2.44 -5.08 5.79
N VAL A 126 2.68 -5.59 6.99
CA VAL A 126 2.77 -7.05 7.25
C VAL A 126 1.45 -7.74 6.91
N LYS A 127 0.31 -7.20 7.34
CA LYS A 127 -1.01 -7.77 7.02
C LYS A 127 -1.24 -7.84 5.50
N VAL A 128 -1.00 -6.74 4.80
CA VAL A 128 -1.21 -6.66 3.34
C VAL A 128 -0.28 -7.62 2.59
N THR A 129 0.99 -7.68 2.97
CA THR A 129 1.93 -8.62 2.35
C THR A 129 1.49 -10.06 2.59
N ASN A 130 1.03 -10.41 3.80
CA ASN A 130 0.56 -11.74 4.13
C ASN A 130 -0.72 -12.15 3.38
N VAL A 131 -1.54 -11.20 2.93
CA VAL A 131 -2.69 -11.50 2.04
C VAL A 131 -2.20 -12.08 0.70
N SER A 132 -1.03 -11.66 0.23
CA SER A 132 -0.43 -12.14 -1.01
C SER A 132 0.46 -13.38 -0.82
N CYS A 133 0.75 -13.76 0.42
CA CYS A 133 1.55 -14.96 0.71
C CYS A 133 0.73 -16.27 0.60
N PRO A 134 1.38 -17.38 0.23
CA PRO A 134 2.79 -17.51 -0.12
C PRO A 134 3.11 -16.87 -1.48
N MET A 135 4.20 -16.10 -1.55
CA MET A 135 4.61 -15.37 -2.74
C MET A 135 5.96 -15.91 -3.26
N LYS A 136 6.00 -16.34 -4.51
CA LYS A 136 7.23 -16.80 -5.14
C LYS A 136 8.13 -15.60 -5.45
N ILE A 137 9.32 -15.57 -4.84
CA ILE A 137 10.33 -14.51 -5.02
C ILE A 137 11.20 -14.79 -6.23
N ASP A 138 11.65 -16.05 -6.36
CA ASP A 138 12.44 -16.56 -7.48
C ASP A 138 12.16 -18.05 -7.68
N GLU A 139 12.96 -18.73 -8.52
CA GLU A 139 12.76 -20.15 -8.84
C GLU A 139 12.95 -21.07 -7.62
N ALA A 140 13.78 -20.65 -6.66
CA ALA A 140 14.14 -21.43 -5.50
C ALA A 140 13.44 -20.98 -4.21
N THR A 141 12.98 -19.72 -4.13
CA THR A 141 12.56 -19.08 -2.88
C THR A 141 11.10 -18.65 -2.91
N THR A 142 10.37 -19.03 -1.88
CA THR A 142 9.00 -18.59 -1.64
C THR A 142 8.93 -17.88 -0.30
N LEU A 143 8.37 -16.68 -0.27
CA LEU A 143 8.02 -15.98 0.97
C LEU A 143 6.68 -16.51 1.48
N ASP A 144 6.72 -17.21 2.61
CA ASP A 144 5.52 -17.84 3.18
C ASP A 144 4.69 -16.85 4.01
N LYS A 145 5.35 -16.04 4.80
CA LYS A 145 4.71 -15.01 5.64
C LYS A 145 5.73 -14.04 6.22
N LEU A 146 5.22 -12.90 6.74
CA LEU A 146 5.94 -11.97 7.60
C LEU A 146 5.29 -11.93 8.98
N THR A 147 6.09 -11.67 10.02
CA THR A 147 5.61 -11.34 11.37
C THR A 147 6.41 -10.18 11.93
N ILE A 148 5.86 -9.54 12.97
CA ILE A 148 6.61 -8.61 13.83
C ILE A 148 6.82 -9.32 15.15
N GLU A 149 8.08 -9.47 15.54
CA GLU A 149 8.49 -10.07 16.81
C GLU A 149 9.33 -9.06 17.58
N SER A 150 8.76 -8.52 18.66
CA SER A 150 9.32 -7.37 19.37
C SER A 150 9.48 -6.18 18.40
N ASP A 151 10.71 -5.73 18.15
CA ASP A 151 11.00 -4.60 17.24
C ASP A 151 11.58 -5.05 15.89
N ASN A 152 11.45 -6.36 15.56
CA ASN A 152 12.02 -6.93 14.35
C ASN A 152 10.93 -7.45 13.42
N MET A 153 11.12 -7.18 12.11
CA MET A 153 10.35 -7.84 11.08
C MET A 153 11.00 -9.18 10.73
N VAL A 154 10.24 -10.25 10.86
CA VAL A 154 10.70 -11.62 10.61
C VAL A 154 10.06 -12.14 9.34
N TYR A 155 10.90 -12.59 8.41
CA TYR A 155 10.49 -13.16 7.14
C TYR A 155 10.63 -14.67 7.20
N PHE A 156 9.59 -15.39 6.82
CA PHE A 156 9.59 -16.85 6.72
C PHE A 156 9.64 -17.23 5.25
N TYR A 157 10.67 -17.98 4.88
CA TYR A 157 10.87 -18.45 3.52
C TYR A 157 10.91 -19.98 3.46
N THR A 158 10.30 -20.55 2.42
CA THR A 158 10.58 -21.91 1.97
C THR A 158 11.59 -21.84 0.82
N VAL A 159 12.65 -22.62 0.93
CA VAL A 159 13.71 -22.73 -0.11
C VAL A 159 13.68 -24.13 -0.71
N ASN A 160 13.68 -24.19 -2.04
CA ASN A 160 13.82 -25.45 -2.77
C ASN A 160 15.30 -25.89 -2.75
N GLU A 161 15.61 -26.88 -1.92
CA GLU A 161 16.99 -27.37 -1.72
C GLU A 161 17.61 -27.99 -2.99
N GLU A 162 16.79 -28.43 -3.96
CA GLU A 162 17.29 -28.95 -5.24
C GLU A 162 17.80 -27.82 -6.16
N ALA A 163 17.36 -26.57 -5.92
CA ALA A 163 17.70 -25.41 -6.73
C ALA A 163 18.81 -24.54 -6.11
N VAL A 164 19.25 -24.83 -4.86
CA VAL A 164 20.17 -24.00 -4.09
C VAL A 164 21.21 -24.86 -3.38
N ASP A 165 22.47 -24.41 -3.43
CA ASP A 165 23.54 -25.00 -2.61
C ASP A 165 23.44 -24.50 -1.17
N MET A 166 22.80 -25.30 -0.31
CA MET A 166 22.56 -24.98 1.11
C MET A 166 23.86 -24.87 1.93
N ASP A 167 24.92 -25.54 1.51
CA ASP A 167 26.22 -25.45 2.21
C ASP A 167 26.91 -24.12 1.92
N ALA A 168 26.74 -23.58 0.71
CA ALA A 168 27.22 -22.25 0.36
C ALA A 168 26.48 -21.13 1.12
N MET A 169 25.20 -21.31 1.44
CA MET A 169 24.41 -20.33 2.22
C MET A 169 24.79 -20.27 3.70
N ARG A 170 25.33 -21.36 4.26
CA ARG A 170 25.71 -21.44 5.69
C ARG A 170 27.09 -20.85 5.99
N THR A 171 27.87 -20.52 4.98
CA THR A 171 29.27 -20.08 5.10
C THR A 171 29.47 -18.56 4.92
N ASN A 172 28.39 -17.79 4.75
CA ASN A 172 28.43 -16.31 4.70
C ASN A 172 27.77 -15.73 5.98
#